data_c97e50e680394d773111cd4df5736aed
#
_entry.id   c97e50e680394d773111cd4df5736aed
#
_cell.length_a   1.000
_cell.length_b   1.000
_cell.length_c   1.000
_cell.angle_alpha   90.00
_cell.angle_beta   90.00
_cell.angle_gamma   90.00
#
_symmetry.space_group_name_H-M   'P 1'
#
loop_
_entity.id
_entity.type
_entity.pdbx_description
1 polymer ?
#
loop_
_entity_poly.entity_id
_entity_poly.type
_entity_poly.pdbx_seq_one_letter_code
_entity_poly.pdbx_strand_id
1 'polypeptide(L)'
;MNYQEFTGKTVEEAVEIGLKEMGLTAEQADIRVLEEGKKKLFGSVKARVEIAAKKEASVAEETETVCEEATDGERTVEFLEGLFELLNITATTELVSEGEKVEINVTAANTTAIIGKHGAMLDAIQTLAGAVANTGRDDYKRVVVDCEDYREKREATLNKLAENLAQKAIRLGKKIKLEPMNPYERRIIHAALSEREGVKIGRAHV
;
A
#
# COMPACT_ATOMS: atom_id res chain seq x y z
N MET A 1 -6.03 21.12 24.49
CA MET A 1 -5.63 20.43 25.72
C MET A 1 -5.83 21.42 26.85
N ASN A 2 -6.54 21.04 27.92
CA ASN A 2 -6.73 21.90 29.07
C ASN A 2 -5.61 21.57 30.07
N TYR A 3 -4.64 22.48 30.22
CA TYR A 3 -3.61 22.38 31.24
C TYR A 3 -4.14 22.96 32.54
N GLN A 4 -3.89 22.27 33.66
CA GLN A 4 -4.16 22.76 35.00
C GLN A 4 -2.83 23.02 35.71
N GLU A 5 -2.75 24.15 36.45
CA GLU A 5 -1.55 24.59 37.16
C GLU A 5 -1.57 24.07 38.57
N PHE A 6 -0.47 23.40 38.98
CA PHE A 6 -0.27 22.89 40.33
C PHE A 6 1.02 23.48 40.94
N THR A 7 1.00 23.68 42.25
CA THR A 7 2.13 24.29 42.96
C THR A 7 2.58 23.44 44.14
N GLY A 8 3.89 23.23 44.27
CA GLY A 8 4.50 22.49 45.39
C GLY A 8 5.77 23.15 45.89
N LYS A 9 6.39 22.61 46.93
CA LYS A 9 7.69 23.08 47.44
C LYS A 9 8.83 22.66 46.51
N THR A 10 8.65 21.52 45.82
CA THR A 10 9.56 21.00 44.82
C THR A 10 8.75 20.65 43.56
N VAL A 11 9.42 20.49 42.42
CA VAL A 11 8.77 20.07 41.19
C VAL A 11 8.10 18.70 41.35
N GLU A 12 8.77 17.77 42.03
CA GLU A 12 8.28 16.42 42.30
C GLU A 12 6.99 16.43 43.11
N GLU A 13 6.95 17.26 44.19
CA GLU A 13 5.77 17.42 45.07
C GLU A 13 4.59 18.05 44.28
N ALA A 14 4.86 19.01 43.40
CA ALA A 14 3.84 19.65 42.56
C ALA A 14 3.25 18.68 41.55
N VAL A 15 4.08 17.81 40.97
CA VAL A 15 3.66 16.74 40.04
C VAL A 15 2.82 15.68 40.75
N GLU A 16 3.25 15.20 41.91
CA GLU A 16 2.48 14.21 42.70
C GLU A 16 1.10 14.73 43.09
N ILE A 17 1.02 16.00 43.52
CA ILE A 17 -0.25 16.64 43.89
C ILE A 17 -1.16 16.67 42.64
N GLY A 18 -0.66 17.12 41.49
CA GLY A 18 -1.43 17.25 40.27
C GLY A 18 -1.90 15.90 39.73
N LEU A 19 -1.04 14.89 39.71
CA LEU A 19 -1.41 13.54 39.26
C LEU A 19 -2.48 12.94 40.18
N LYS A 20 -2.37 13.11 41.49
CA LYS A 20 -3.34 12.61 42.46
C LYS A 20 -4.69 13.31 42.37
N GLU A 21 -4.71 14.61 42.09
CA GLU A 21 -5.94 15.40 41.98
C GLU A 21 -6.67 15.16 40.68
N MET A 22 -5.92 14.91 39.56
CA MET A 22 -6.44 14.57 38.29
C MET A 22 -6.74 13.06 38.10
N GLY A 23 -6.31 12.21 39.04
CA GLY A 23 -6.48 10.75 39.00
C GLY A 23 -5.73 10.09 37.83
N LEU A 24 -4.60 10.71 37.41
CA LEU A 24 -3.80 10.25 36.28
C LEU A 24 -2.50 9.62 36.76
N THR A 25 -1.99 8.67 36.00
CA THR A 25 -0.63 8.15 36.15
C THR A 25 0.37 9.05 35.42
N ALA A 26 1.65 9.02 35.85
CA ALA A 26 2.71 9.82 35.22
C ALA A 26 2.85 9.58 33.71
N GLU A 27 2.47 8.40 33.21
CA GLU A 27 2.53 8.01 31.82
C GLU A 27 1.37 8.60 30.99
N GLN A 28 0.24 8.87 31.64
CA GLN A 28 -0.98 9.43 31.04
C GLN A 28 -1.03 10.96 31.07
N ALA A 29 -0.03 11.60 31.68
CA ALA A 29 0.02 13.02 31.85
C ALA A 29 1.11 13.67 30.98
N ASP A 30 0.77 14.81 30.35
CA ASP A 30 1.75 15.73 29.75
C ASP A 30 2.11 16.79 30.81
N ILE A 31 3.35 16.75 31.31
CA ILE A 31 3.82 17.56 32.39
C ILE A 31 4.76 18.65 31.88
N ARG A 32 4.44 19.91 32.12
CA ARG A 32 5.29 21.06 31.81
C ARG A 32 5.71 21.78 33.07
N VAL A 33 7.01 21.93 33.28
CA VAL A 33 7.56 22.68 34.42
C VAL A 33 7.65 24.16 34.01
N LEU A 34 6.88 25.01 34.67
CA LEU A 34 6.89 26.46 34.46
C LEU A 34 7.96 27.15 35.31
N GLU A 35 8.07 26.76 36.59
CA GLU A 35 9.06 27.31 37.50
C GLU A 35 9.65 26.24 38.42
N GLU A 36 10.98 26.16 38.46
CA GLU A 36 11.69 25.32 39.44
C GLU A 36 11.75 26.04 40.80
N GLY A 37 11.24 25.38 41.84
CA GLY A 37 11.32 25.90 43.18
C GLY A 37 12.79 26.10 43.62
N LYS A 38 13.20 27.35 43.91
CA LYS A 38 14.55 27.64 44.40
C LYS A 38 14.48 28.13 45.87
N LYS A 39 15.24 27.49 46.76
CA LYS A 39 15.47 28.01 48.12
C LYS A 39 16.37 29.22 48.01
N LYS A 40 15.84 30.43 48.29
CA LYS A 40 16.62 31.64 48.53
C LYS A 40 16.77 31.85 50.04
N LEU A 41 17.85 32.51 50.46
CA LEU A 41 18.17 32.79 51.87
C LEU A 41 17.06 33.57 52.62
N PHE A 42 16.15 34.21 51.87
CA PHE A 42 14.96 34.90 52.39
C PHE A 42 13.78 34.60 51.44
N GLY A 43 12.98 33.54 51.75
CA GLY A 43 11.76 33.17 51.04
C GLY A 43 11.91 31.94 50.13
N SER A 44 10.95 31.02 50.18
CA SER A 44 10.87 29.87 49.25
C SER A 44 9.99 30.24 48.07
N VAL A 45 10.52 30.14 46.85
CA VAL A 45 9.72 30.21 45.62
C VAL A 45 9.14 28.81 45.41
N LYS A 46 7.80 28.71 45.31
CA LYS A 46 7.11 27.45 45.05
C LYS A 46 7.36 27.02 43.58
N ALA A 47 7.56 25.73 43.37
CA ALA A 47 7.58 25.16 42.04
C ALA A 47 6.17 25.17 41.43
N ARG A 48 6.07 25.45 40.12
CA ARG A 48 4.83 25.45 39.37
C ARG A 48 4.96 24.48 38.21
N VAL A 49 3.96 23.62 38.06
CA VAL A 49 3.86 22.67 36.95
C VAL A 49 2.48 22.74 36.34
N GLU A 50 2.41 22.64 35.03
CA GLU A 50 1.16 22.44 34.29
C GLU A 50 1.03 20.98 33.93
N ILE A 51 -0.13 20.40 34.20
CA ILE A 51 -0.44 19.01 33.90
C ILE A 51 -1.71 18.97 33.02
N ALA A 52 -1.64 18.27 31.93
CA ALA A 52 -2.80 17.96 31.09
C ALA A 52 -2.89 16.46 30.89
N ALA A 53 -4.11 15.91 30.79
CA ALA A 53 -4.29 14.56 30.33
C ALA A 53 -3.83 14.47 28.87
N LYS A 54 -2.89 13.58 28.57
CA LYS A 54 -2.62 13.18 27.18
C LYS A 54 -3.96 12.73 26.61
N LYS A 55 -4.42 13.40 25.55
CA LYS A 55 -5.54 12.90 24.77
C LYS A 55 -5.09 11.54 24.24
N GLU A 56 -5.65 10.49 24.77
CA GLU A 56 -5.49 9.16 24.23
C GLU A 56 -5.90 9.24 22.75
N ALA A 57 -4.90 9.31 21.83
CA ALA A 57 -5.03 8.57 20.61
C ALA A 57 -5.24 7.14 21.11
N SER A 58 -6.39 6.57 20.86
CA SER A 58 -6.81 5.25 21.31
C SER A 58 -5.64 4.27 21.19
N VAL A 59 -4.94 4.09 22.29
CA VAL A 59 -4.12 2.92 22.51
C VAL A 59 -5.13 1.88 22.89
N ALA A 60 -5.60 1.14 21.88
CA ALA A 60 -6.20 -0.15 22.10
C ALA A 60 -5.24 -0.94 23.01
N GLU A 61 -5.82 -1.60 24.00
CA GLU A 61 -5.18 -2.54 24.89
C GLU A 61 -4.03 -3.25 24.19
N GLU A 62 -2.81 -3.03 24.68
CA GLU A 62 -1.74 -4.01 24.52
C GLU A 62 -2.15 -5.27 25.29
N THR A 63 -3.05 -6.03 24.72
CA THR A 63 -2.95 -7.48 24.85
C THR A 63 -1.61 -7.82 24.20
N GLU A 64 -0.74 -8.48 24.96
CA GLU A 64 0.37 -9.26 24.43
C GLU A 64 -0.18 -10.25 23.40
N THR A 65 -0.51 -9.74 22.21
CA THR A 65 -0.51 -10.53 20.99
C THR A 65 0.96 -10.64 20.62
N VAL A 66 1.49 -11.84 20.78
CA VAL A 66 2.62 -12.32 19.99
C VAL A 66 2.54 -11.58 18.65
N CYS A 67 3.51 -10.71 18.35
CA CYS A 67 3.64 -10.09 17.05
C CYS A 67 3.87 -11.25 16.07
N GLU A 68 2.81 -11.82 15.52
CA GLU A 68 2.89 -12.50 14.25
C GLU A 68 3.35 -11.40 13.29
N GLU A 69 4.61 -11.47 12.91
CA GLU A 69 5.16 -10.57 11.90
C GLU A 69 4.24 -10.71 10.69
N ALA A 70 3.62 -9.59 10.30
CA ALA A 70 2.69 -9.56 9.17
C ALA A 70 3.33 -10.29 7.99
N THR A 71 2.61 -11.22 7.40
CA THR A 71 3.14 -12.01 6.30
C THR A 71 3.50 -11.13 5.11
N ASP A 72 4.33 -11.66 4.20
CA ASP A 72 4.71 -10.90 2.99
C ASP A 72 3.49 -10.52 2.16
N GLY A 73 2.48 -11.39 2.14
CA GLY A 73 1.20 -11.15 1.50
C GLY A 73 0.43 -10.01 2.15
N GLU A 74 0.28 -10.04 3.47
CA GLU A 74 -0.43 -9.01 4.24
C GLU A 74 0.24 -7.64 4.11
N ARG A 75 1.56 -7.55 4.23
CA ARG A 75 2.31 -6.29 3.99
C ARG A 75 2.11 -5.76 2.57
N THR A 76 2.02 -6.66 1.60
CA THR A 76 1.80 -6.28 0.20
C THR A 76 0.38 -5.77 -0.02
N VAL A 77 -0.62 -6.39 0.60
CA VAL A 77 -2.01 -5.94 0.56
C VAL A 77 -2.15 -4.56 1.18
N GLU A 78 -1.60 -4.35 2.39
CA GLU A 78 -1.61 -3.04 3.07
C GLU A 78 -0.96 -1.95 2.21
N PHE A 79 0.19 -2.26 1.59
CA PHE A 79 0.84 -1.34 0.67
C PHE A 79 -0.05 -0.98 -0.52
N LEU A 80 -0.73 -1.96 -1.13
CA LEU A 80 -1.61 -1.73 -2.28
C LEU A 80 -2.83 -0.90 -1.90
N GLU A 81 -3.43 -1.13 -0.74
CA GLU A 81 -4.55 -0.35 -0.22
C GLU A 81 -4.14 1.12 -0.01
N GLY A 82 -3.01 1.35 0.66
CA GLY A 82 -2.46 2.70 0.83
C GLY A 82 -2.12 3.38 -0.51
N LEU A 83 -1.58 2.63 -1.48
CA LEU A 83 -1.31 3.14 -2.81
C LEU A 83 -2.60 3.57 -3.54
N PHE A 84 -3.66 2.76 -3.48
CA PHE A 84 -4.94 3.09 -4.11
C PHE A 84 -5.62 4.27 -3.44
N GLU A 85 -5.52 4.39 -2.12
CA GLU A 85 -6.01 5.55 -1.38
C GLU A 85 -5.31 6.84 -1.82
N LEU A 86 -3.97 6.83 -1.90
CA LEU A 86 -3.17 7.97 -2.39
C LEU A 86 -3.51 8.36 -3.84
N LEU A 87 -3.85 7.39 -4.68
CA LEU A 87 -4.28 7.62 -6.06
C LEU A 87 -5.76 8.01 -6.18
N ASN A 88 -6.50 8.07 -5.07
CA ASN A 88 -7.95 8.28 -5.02
C ASN A 88 -8.72 7.25 -5.88
N ILE A 89 -8.28 6.00 -5.88
CA ILE A 89 -8.94 4.89 -6.56
C ILE A 89 -9.65 4.04 -5.51
N THR A 90 -10.96 3.92 -5.62
CA THR A 90 -11.73 3.00 -4.78
C THR A 90 -11.54 1.58 -5.28
N ALA A 91 -10.72 0.82 -4.58
CA ALA A 91 -10.42 -0.58 -4.88
C ALA A 91 -10.37 -1.40 -3.60
N THR A 92 -10.65 -2.69 -3.71
CA THR A 92 -10.51 -3.68 -2.65
C THR A 92 -9.47 -4.70 -3.08
N THR A 93 -8.56 -5.04 -2.19
CA THR A 93 -7.50 -6.03 -2.41
C THR A 93 -7.81 -7.28 -1.62
N GLU A 94 -7.65 -8.44 -2.23
CA GLU A 94 -7.86 -9.75 -1.62
C GLU A 94 -6.62 -10.62 -1.83
N LEU A 95 -6.07 -11.14 -0.74
CA LEU A 95 -4.99 -12.13 -0.78
C LEU A 95 -5.61 -13.49 -1.12
N VAL A 96 -5.37 -13.97 -2.34
CA VAL A 96 -5.93 -15.24 -2.83
C VAL A 96 -5.10 -16.42 -2.37
N SER A 97 -3.79 -16.29 -2.42
CA SER A 97 -2.85 -17.36 -2.08
C SER A 97 -1.53 -16.81 -1.57
N GLU A 98 -1.01 -17.44 -0.53
CA GLU A 98 0.33 -17.18 -0.01
C GLU A 98 1.09 -18.49 0.20
N GLY A 99 2.19 -18.67 -0.51
CA GLY A 99 3.01 -19.86 -0.46
C GLY A 99 4.29 -19.65 -1.25
N GLU A 100 4.54 -20.46 -2.26
CA GLU A 100 5.64 -20.31 -3.22
C GLU A 100 5.53 -19.02 -4.03
N LYS A 101 4.28 -18.53 -4.21
CA LYS A 101 3.95 -17.22 -4.81
C LYS A 101 2.88 -16.52 -3.99
N VAL A 102 2.87 -15.20 -4.02
CA VAL A 102 1.79 -14.36 -3.47
C VAL A 102 0.86 -13.99 -4.61
N GLU A 103 -0.41 -14.34 -4.51
CA GLU A 103 -1.44 -13.98 -5.49
C GLU A 103 -2.43 -13.02 -4.85
N ILE A 104 -2.60 -11.86 -5.46
CA ILE A 104 -3.49 -10.80 -4.99
C ILE A 104 -4.47 -10.47 -6.12
N ASN A 105 -5.75 -10.50 -5.81
CA ASN A 105 -6.80 -10.04 -6.70
C ASN A 105 -7.26 -8.65 -6.29
N VAL A 106 -7.46 -7.77 -7.28
CA VAL A 106 -7.92 -6.40 -7.06
C VAL A 106 -9.27 -6.21 -7.73
N THR A 107 -10.24 -5.76 -6.95
CA THR A 107 -11.58 -5.39 -7.45
C THR A 107 -11.76 -3.89 -7.30
N ALA A 108 -12.20 -3.21 -8.35
CA ALA A 108 -12.36 -1.76 -8.32
C ALA A 108 -13.61 -1.28 -9.03
N ALA A 109 -14.18 -0.19 -8.54
CA ALA A 109 -15.30 0.49 -9.22
C ALA A 109 -14.89 1.03 -10.60
N ASN A 110 -13.62 1.44 -10.76
CA ASN A 110 -13.03 1.86 -12.02
C ASN A 110 -11.80 1.01 -12.35
N THR A 111 -12.03 -0.18 -12.91
CA THR A 111 -10.99 -1.11 -13.33
C THR A 111 -10.03 -0.52 -14.36
N THR A 112 -10.49 0.42 -15.19
CA THR A 112 -9.66 1.08 -16.21
C THR A 112 -8.51 1.87 -15.60
N ALA A 113 -8.70 2.47 -14.42
CA ALA A 113 -7.66 3.21 -13.72
C ALA A 113 -6.54 2.29 -13.21
N ILE A 114 -6.90 1.07 -12.76
CA ILE A 114 -5.93 0.07 -12.25
C ILE A 114 -5.24 -0.65 -13.40
N ILE A 115 -5.98 -1.02 -14.43
CA ILE A 115 -5.44 -1.76 -15.59
C ILE A 115 -4.55 -0.83 -16.43
N GLY A 116 -5.03 0.39 -16.68
CA GLY A 116 -4.35 1.32 -17.58
C GLY A 116 -4.37 0.89 -19.05
N LYS A 117 -3.53 1.54 -19.86
CA LYS A 117 -3.44 1.23 -21.29
C LYS A 117 -2.79 -0.14 -21.50
N HIS A 118 -3.55 -1.09 -22.01
CA HIS A 118 -3.07 -2.47 -22.30
C HIS A 118 -2.46 -3.19 -21.10
N GLY A 119 -2.90 -2.90 -19.88
CA GLY A 119 -2.38 -3.51 -18.66
C GLY A 119 -1.10 -2.89 -18.12
N ALA A 120 -0.61 -1.78 -18.69
CA ALA A 120 0.66 -1.19 -18.28
C ALA A 120 0.66 -0.69 -16.82
N MET A 121 -0.47 -0.18 -16.32
CA MET A 121 -0.58 0.25 -14.93
C MET A 121 -0.61 -0.97 -14.00
N LEU A 122 -1.33 -2.01 -14.36
CA LEU A 122 -1.38 -3.26 -13.60
C LEU A 122 0.00 -3.93 -13.51
N ASP A 123 0.79 -3.91 -14.59
CA ASP A 123 2.16 -4.41 -14.58
C ASP A 123 3.09 -3.57 -13.69
N ALA A 124 2.91 -2.24 -13.66
CA ALA A 124 3.64 -1.36 -12.76
C ALA A 124 3.28 -1.61 -11.28
N ILE A 125 1.98 -1.73 -10.97
CA ILE A 125 1.50 -2.07 -9.63
C ILE A 125 2.08 -3.42 -9.17
N GLN A 126 2.05 -4.44 -10.03
CA GLN A 126 2.65 -5.75 -9.72
C GLN A 126 4.15 -5.65 -9.46
N THR A 127 4.87 -4.79 -10.18
CA THR A 127 6.31 -4.58 -9.96
C THR A 127 6.57 -3.97 -8.58
N LEU A 128 5.78 -2.97 -8.19
CA LEU A 128 5.87 -2.35 -6.85
C LEU A 128 5.51 -3.35 -5.75
N ALA A 129 4.41 -4.08 -5.92
CA ALA A 129 4.00 -5.15 -5.01
C ALA A 129 5.10 -6.20 -4.82
N GLY A 130 5.75 -6.60 -5.91
CA GLY A 130 6.89 -7.51 -5.88
C GLY A 130 8.09 -6.95 -5.10
N ALA A 131 8.38 -5.66 -5.22
CA ALA A 131 9.44 -5.02 -4.46
C ALA A 131 9.13 -5.00 -2.95
N VAL A 132 7.89 -4.69 -2.57
CA VAL A 132 7.46 -4.66 -1.17
C VAL A 132 7.48 -6.04 -0.54
N ALA A 133 6.93 -7.06 -1.21
CA ALA A 133 6.92 -8.43 -0.71
C ALA A 133 8.32 -9.01 -0.48
N ASN A 134 9.32 -8.57 -1.26
CA ASN A 134 10.69 -9.04 -1.18
C ASN A 134 11.61 -8.14 -0.32
N THR A 135 11.07 -7.12 0.34
CA THR A 135 11.84 -6.25 1.23
C THR A 135 12.34 -7.05 2.45
N GLY A 136 13.65 -7.08 2.67
CA GLY A 136 14.27 -7.79 3.78
C GLY A 136 14.36 -9.30 3.62
N ARG A 137 14.13 -9.85 2.43
CA ARG A 137 14.25 -11.28 2.13
C ARG A 137 15.52 -11.59 1.35
N ASP A 138 16.13 -12.73 1.66
CA ASP A 138 17.24 -13.29 0.87
C ASP A 138 16.69 -14.08 -0.33
N ASP A 139 15.55 -14.77 -0.18
CA ASP A 139 14.92 -15.55 -1.22
C ASP A 139 13.82 -14.75 -1.94
N TYR A 140 13.87 -14.74 -3.27
CA TYR A 140 12.89 -14.03 -4.09
C TYR A 140 11.54 -14.75 -4.13
N LYS A 141 10.48 -14.07 -3.68
CA LYS A 141 9.10 -14.53 -3.73
C LYS A 141 8.36 -13.86 -4.90
N ARG A 142 7.77 -14.67 -5.75
CA ARG A 142 7.02 -14.15 -6.89
C ARG A 142 5.67 -13.59 -6.44
N VAL A 143 5.35 -12.37 -6.89
CA VAL A 143 4.05 -11.73 -6.66
C VAL A 143 3.29 -11.64 -7.97
N VAL A 144 2.01 -12.01 -7.95
CA VAL A 144 1.09 -11.89 -9.06
C VAL A 144 -0.09 -11.03 -8.62
N VAL A 145 -0.29 -9.92 -9.30
CA VAL A 145 -1.44 -9.04 -9.07
C VAL A 145 -2.32 -9.11 -10.31
N ASP A 146 -3.59 -9.43 -10.14
CA ASP A 146 -4.57 -9.39 -11.21
C ASP A 146 -5.78 -8.52 -10.83
N CYS A 147 -6.51 -8.08 -11.85
CA CYS A 147 -7.71 -7.26 -11.68
C CYS A 147 -8.84 -7.88 -12.47
N GLU A 148 -9.75 -8.57 -11.76
CA GLU A 148 -10.95 -9.17 -12.34
C GLU A 148 -10.67 -10.06 -13.56
N ASP A 149 -9.66 -10.90 -13.51
CA ASP A 149 -9.23 -11.79 -14.62
C ASP A 149 -8.90 -11.03 -15.91
N TYR A 150 -8.37 -9.81 -15.77
CA TYR A 150 -8.03 -8.99 -16.93
C TYR A 150 -7.06 -9.68 -17.89
N ARG A 151 -6.04 -10.37 -17.37
CA ARG A 151 -5.00 -10.99 -18.19
C ARG A 151 -5.59 -12.04 -19.10
N GLU A 152 -6.50 -12.89 -18.63
CA GLU A 152 -7.19 -13.90 -19.42
C GLU A 152 -8.12 -13.25 -20.45
N LYS A 153 -8.93 -12.29 -20.02
CA LYS A 153 -9.83 -11.53 -20.92
C LYS A 153 -9.05 -10.79 -22.02
N ARG A 154 -7.87 -10.26 -21.68
CA ARG A 154 -6.99 -9.57 -22.62
C ARG A 154 -6.40 -10.53 -23.64
N GLU A 155 -5.93 -11.69 -23.21
CA GLU A 155 -5.42 -12.73 -24.10
C GLU A 155 -6.48 -13.19 -25.10
N ALA A 156 -7.70 -13.46 -24.64
CA ALA A 156 -8.82 -13.80 -25.51
C ALA A 156 -9.12 -12.68 -26.54
N THR A 157 -9.02 -11.42 -26.12
CA THR A 157 -9.21 -10.27 -27.01
C THR A 157 -8.10 -10.17 -28.05
N LEU A 158 -6.85 -10.40 -27.67
CA LEU A 158 -5.71 -10.39 -28.59
C LEU A 158 -5.79 -11.52 -29.61
N ASN A 159 -6.22 -12.70 -29.21
CA ASN A 159 -6.45 -13.82 -30.11
C ASN A 159 -7.53 -13.50 -31.15
N LYS A 160 -8.66 -12.93 -30.73
CA LYS A 160 -9.72 -12.46 -31.67
C LYS A 160 -9.22 -11.35 -32.58
N LEU A 161 -8.45 -10.41 -32.06
CA LEU A 161 -7.84 -9.34 -32.87
C LEU A 161 -6.91 -9.89 -33.92
N ALA A 162 -6.04 -10.83 -33.56
CA ALA A 162 -5.10 -11.50 -34.47
C ALA A 162 -5.85 -12.15 -35.63
N GLU A 163 -6.90 -12.91 -35.33
CA GLU A 163 -7.70 -13.59 -36.31
C GLU A 163 -8.40 -12.63 -37.27
N ASN A 164 -9.05 -11.59 -36.75
CA ASN A 164 -9.74 -10.58 -37.54
C ASN A 164 -8.78 -9.85 -38.51
N LEU A 165 -7.57 -9.50 -37.99
CA LEU A 165 -6.56 -8.80 -38.77
C LEU A 165 -5.95 -9.72 -39.86
N ALA A 166 -5.77 -11.01 -39.56
CA ALA A 166 -5.32 -11.98 -40.55
C ALA A 166 -6.32 -12.12 -41.70
N GLN A 167 -7.60 -12.29 -41.40
CA GLN A 167 -8.66 -12.33 -42.39
C GLN A 167 -8.69 -11.05 -43.24
N LYS A 168 -8.57 -9.89 -42.59
CA LYS A 168 -8.52 -8.59 -43.27
C LYS A 168 -7.30 -8.46 -44.18
N ALA A 169 -6.13 -8.94 -43.76
CA ALA A 169 -4.90 -8.91 -44.54
C ALA A 169 -5.00 -9.79 -45.79
N ILE A 170 -5.54 -11.01 -45.65
CA ILE A 170 -5.78 -11.93 -46.76
C ILE A 170 -6.75 -11.29 -47.77
N ARG A 171 -7.88 -10.76 -47.27
CA ARG A 171 -8.90 -10.13 -48.15
C ARG A 171 -8.38 -8.91 -48.90
N LEU A 172 -7.54 -8.08 -48.26
CA LEU A 172 -7.03 -6.86 -48.85
C LEU A 172 -5.73 -7.05 -49.65
N GLY A 173 -5.03 -8.16 -49.48
CA GLY A 173 -3.71 -8.42 -50.04
C GLY A 173 -2.65 -7.40 -49.61
N LYS A 174 -2.81 -6.74 -48.45
CA LYS A 174 -1.97 -5.67 -47.98
C LYS A 174 -1.43 -5.95 -46.61
N LYS A 175 -0.25 -5.37 -46.30
CA LYS A 175 0.33 -5.39 -44.98
C LYS A 175 -0.55 -4.56 -44.00
N ILE A 176 -0.82 -5.13 -42.85
CA ILE A 176 -1.50 -4.43 -41.74
C ILE A 176 -0.49 -4.22 -40.60
N LYS A 177 -0.34 -2.99 -40.12
CA LYS A 177 0.52 -2.64 -39.01
C LYS A 177 -0.35 -2.62 -37.76
N LEU A 178 0.06 -3.35 -36.73
CA LEU A 178 -0.55 -3.31 -35.41
C LEU A 178 0.01 -2.16 -34.58
N GLU A 179 -0.72 -1.77 -33.52
CA GLU A 179 -0.25 -0.85 -32.53
C GLU A 179 0.98 -1.41 -31.79
N PRO A 180 1.83 -0.53 -31.22
CA PRO A 180 2.91 -0.97 -30.35
C PRO A 180 2.37 -1.75 -29.16
N MET A 181 2.93 -2.92 -28.90
CA MET A 181 2.51 -3.83 -27.83
C MET A 181 3.73 -4.30 -27.03
N ASN A 182 3.50 -4.72 -25.80
CA ASN A 182 4.53 -5.31 -24.97
C ASN A 182 5.02 -6.67 -25.58
N PRO A 183 6.18 -7.18 -25.19
CA PRO A 183 6.72 -8.43 -25.74
C PRO A 183 5.81 -9.65 -25.51
N TYR A 184 5.07 -9.66 -24.39
CA TYR A 184 4.15 -10.74 -24.05
C TYR A 184 2.94 -10.76 -25.00
N GLU A 185 2.28 -9.62 -25.21
CA GLU A 185 1.16 -9.49 -26.14
C GLU A 185 1.56 -9.85 -27.58
N ARG A 186 2.75 -9.43 -28.01
CA ARG A 186 3.28 -9.81 -29.32
C ARG A 186 3.47 -11.32 -29.47
N ARG A 187 3.86 -12.01 -28.39
CA ARG A 187 4.01 -13.48 -28.39
C ARG A 187 2.66 -14.15 -28.56
N ILE A 188 1.61 -13.67 -27.88
CA ILE A 188 0.23 -14.20 -28.03
C ILE A 188 -0.22 -14.10 -29.48
N ILE A 189 -0.12 -12.92 -30.09
CA ILE A 189 -0.52 -12.71 -31.48
C ILE A 189 0.33 -13.59 -32.43
N HIS A 190 1.62 -13.72 -32.17
CA HIS A 190 2.51 -14.57 -32.97
C HIS A 190 2.13 -16.03 -32.86
N ALA A 191 1.81 -16.52 -31.67
CA ALA A 191 1.36 -17.90 -31.47
C ALA A 191 0.01 -18.16 -32.17
N ALA A 192 -0.96 -17.23 -32.01
CA ALA A 192 -2.28 -17.37 -32.63
C ALA A 192 -2.24 -17.44 -34.18
N LEU A 193 -1.22 -16.84 -34.78
CA LEU A 193 -1.08 -16.78 -36.24
C LEU A 193 -0.01 -17.71 -36.81
N SER A 194 0.76 -18.42 -35.99
CA SER A 194 1.88 -19.26 -36.44
C SER A 194 1.45 -20.41 -37.35
N GLU A 195 0.27 -20.97 -37.08
CA GLU A 195 -0.30 -22.11 -37.85
C GLU A 195 -1.26 -21.68 -38.95
N ARG A 196 -1.44 -20.35 -39.15
CA ARG A 196 -2.43 -19.86 -40.10
C ARG A 196 -1.84 -19.73 -41.50
N GLU A 197 -2.38 -20.48 -42.43
CA GLU A 197 -2.00 -20.40 -43.86
C GLU A 197 -2.38 -19.04 -44.48
N GLY A 198 -1.58 -18.58 -45.42
CA GLY A 198 -1.84 -17.34 -46.17
C GLY A 198 -1.45 -16.04 -45.48
N VAL A 199 -0.90 -16.09 -44.27
CA VAL A 199 -0.41 -14.91 -43.53
C VAL A 199 1.08 -15.07 -43.19
N LYS A 200 1.85 -14.02 -43.46
CA LYS A 200 3.25 -13.93 -43.06
C LYS A 200 3.41 -12.89 -41.99
N ILE A 201 3.91 -13.31 -40.82
CA ILE A 201 4.15 -12.41 -39.69
C ILE A 201 5.56 -11.87 -39.80
N GLY A 202 5.69 -10.54 -39.75
CA GLY A 202 6.99 -9.85 -39.78
C GLY A 202 7.18 -9.02 -38.51
N ARG A 203 8.44 -8.78 -38.10
CA ARG A 203 8.74 -7.76 -37.08
C ARG A 203 8.45 -6.38 -37.65
N ALA A 204 7.70 -5.54 -36.92
CA ALA A 204 7.69 -4.12 -37.19
C ALA A 204 9.08 -3.58 -36.82
N HIS A 205 9.82 -3.09 -37.76
CA HIS A 205 10.95 -2.23 -37.49
C HIS A 205 10.40 -0.87 -37.11
N VAL A 206 10.73 -0.42 -35.90
CA VAL A 206 10.56 0.95 -35.45
C VAL A 206 11.74 1.76 -35.95
#